data_8f70b83e6274caaee5c1907cac1b48b6
#
_entry.id   8f70b83e6274caaee5c1907cac1b48b6
#
_cell.length_a   1.000
_cell.length_b   1.000
_cell.length_c   1.000
_cell.angle_alpha   90.00
_cell.angle_beta   90.00
_cell.angle_gamma   90.00
#
_symmetry.space_group_name_H-M   'P 1'
#
loop_
_entity.id
_entity.type
_entity.pdbx_description
1 polymer ?
#
loop_
_entity_poly.entity_id
_entity_poly.type
_entity_poly.pdbx_seq_one_letter_code
_entity_poly.pdbx_strand_id
1 'polypeptide(L)'
;MEQPNTSMFPTAQQLDQELKRIRHKREFGKMLRSTVASLIVVAAIAVLISMLFLPVLRVTGTSMMPTMQNDELVICSKRSNFQSGDVVAFYYNNKILLKRVIGVAGDVIDIKEDGTVYVNGTALDEPYLSDQERVSVMWNCPIRCRKAVFL
;
A
#
# COMPACT_ATOMS: atom_id res chain seq x y z
N MET A 1 59.68 -41.23 -43.44
CA MET A 1 60.16 -40.94 -42.09
C MET A 1 59.31 -39.81 -41.58
N GLU A 2 58.29 -40.18 -40.81
CA GLU A 2 57.33 -39.25 -40.23
C GLU A 2 57.90 -38.79 -38.87
N GLN A 3 58.13 -37.48 -38.71
CA GLN A 3 58.62 -36.95 -37.46
C GLN A 3 57.49 -36.97 -36.45
N PRO A 4 57.65 -37.45 -35.22
CA PRO A 4 56.62 -37.39 -34.19
C PRO A 4 56.44 -35.95 -33.77
N ASN A 5 55.19 -35.47 -33.85
CA ASN A 5 54.78 -34.16 -33.42
C ASN A 5 54.90 -34.05 -31.88
N THR A 6 56.06 -33.56 -31.42
CA THR A 6 56.40 -33.43 -30.01
C THR A 6 56.03 -32.03 -29.52
N SER A 7 54.77 -31.66 -29.56
CA SER A 7 54.27 -30.53 -28.78
C SER A 7 53.32 -31.01 -27.70
N MET A 8 53.87 -31.71 -26.71
CA MET A 8 53.17 -32.13 -25.50
C MET A 8 52.89 -30.95 -24.55
N PHE A 9 53.37 -29.77 -24.90
CA PHE A 9 53.18 -28.55 -24.14
C PHE A 9 52.51 -27.48 -25.00
N PRO A 10 51.51 -26.78 -24.45
CA PRO A 10 50.82 -25.71 -25.16
C PRO A 10 51.77 -24.56 -25.49
N THR A 11 51.66 -24.02 -26.68
CA THR A 11 52.46 -22.86 -27.13
C THR A 11 52.08 -21.64 -26.25
N ALA A 12 53.05 -20.75 -26.01
CA ALA A 12 52.85 -19.53 -25.22
C ALA A 12 51.63 -18.70 -25.67
N GLN A 13 51.34 -18.69 -26.98
CA GLN A 13 50.18 -18.03 -27.54
C GLN A 13 48.85 -18.70 -27.15
N GLN A 14 48.80 -20.02 -27.09
CA GLN A 14 47.65 -20.78 -26.66
C GLN A 14 47.37 -20.57 -25.16
N LEU A 15 48.42 -20.53 -24.36
CA LEU A 15 48.32 -20.25 -22.93
C LEU A 15 47.79 -18.84 -22.67
N ASP A 16 48.23 -17.85 -23.42
CA ASP A 16 47.76 -16.47 -23.29
C ASP A 16 46.31 -16.29 -23.72
N GLN A 17 45.87 -17.01 -24.76
CA GLN A 17 44.48 -17.05 -25.18
C GLN A 17 43.53 -17.67 -24.10
N GLU A 18 43.96 -18.79 -23.53
CA GLU A 18 43.17 -19.42 -22.45
C GLU A 18 43.16 -18.58 -21.19
N LEU A 19 44.27 -17.93 -20.81
CA LEU A 19 44.28 -17.00 -19.68
C LEU A 19 43.36 -15.80 -19.90
N LYS A 20 43.32 -15.21 -21.09
CA LYS A 20 42.40 -14.13 -21.45
C LYS A 20 40.96 -14.58 -21.39
N ARG A 21 40.65 -15.80 -21.86
CA ARG A 21 39.31 -16.38 -21.82
C ARG A 21 38.81 -16.61 -20.39
N ILE A 22 39.70 -17.13 -19.53
CA ILE A 22 39.36 -17.37 -18.10
C ILE A 22 39.20 -16.05 -17.37
N ARG A 23 40.05 -15.04 -17.62
CA ARG A 23 39.90 -13.69 -17.04
C ARG A 23 38.59 -13.07 -17.45
N HIS A 24 38.23 -13.09 -18.72
CA HIS A 24 36.98 -12.53 -19.24
C HIS A 24 35.75 -13.18 -18.61
N LYS A 25 35.74 -14.50 -18.45
CA LYS A 25 34.66 -15.21 -17.76
C LYS A 25 34.56 -14.81 -16.29
N ARG A 26 35.70 -14.67 -15.60
CA ARG A 26 35.69 -14.26 -14.18
C ARG A 26 35.27 -12.80 -13.99
N GLU A 27 35.71 -11.91 -14.84
CA GLU A 27 35.33 -10.50 -14.80
C GLU A 27 33.84 -10.32 -15.11
N PHE A 28 33.36 -11.01 -16.16
CA PHE A 28 31.95 -11.02 -16.50
C PHE A 28 31.09 -11.57 -15.38
N GLY A 29 31.48 -12.67 -14.74
CA GLY A 29 30.78 -13.24 -13.60
C GLY A 29 30.75 -12.31 -12.38
N LYS A 30 31.84 -11.60 -12.10
CA LYS A 30 31.90 -10.60 -11.02
C LYS A 30 30.99 -9.40 -11.33
N MET A 31 31.04 -8.90 -12.54
CA MET A 31 30.21 -7.77 -12.98
C MET A 31 28.72 -8.14 -12.93
N LEU A 32 28.36 -9.30 -13.46
CA LEU A 32 26.98 -9.79 -13.43
C LEU A 32 26.48 -9.95 -11.98
N ARG A 33 27.27 -10.56 -11.10
CA ARG A 33 26.93 -10.74 -9.69
C ARG A 33 26.75 -9.41 -8.97
N SER A 34 27.60 -8.42 -9.23
CA SER A 34 27.50 -7.08 -8.67
C SER A 34 26.23 -6.38 -9.15
N THR A 35 25.91 -6.45 -10.43
CA THR A 35 24.71 -5.85 -11.02
C THR A 35 23.44 -6.48 -10.45
N VAL A 36 23.39 -7.82 -10.37
CA VAL A 36 22.24 -8.53 -9.80
C VAL A 36 22.07 -8.18 -8.32
N ALA A 37 23.16 -8.14 -7.55
CA ALA A 37 23.11 -7.75 -6.14
C ALA A 37 22.58 -6.31 -5.98
N SER A 38 23.02 -5.37 -6.79
CA SER A 38 22.52 -3.98 -6.79
C SER A 38 21.03 -3.91 -7.11
N LEU A 39 20.55 -4.65 -8.10
CA LEU A 39 19.14 -4.71 -8.45
C LEU A 39 18.28 -5.28 -7.31
N ILE A 40 18.76 -6.33 -6.64
CA ILE A 40 18.06 -6.91 -5.49
C ILE A 40 17.95 -5.89 -4.35
N VAL A 41 19.01 -5.15 -4.05
CA VAL A 41 18.99 -4.13 -3.00
C VAL A 41 17.99 -3.02 -3.34
N VAL A 42 18.00 -2.51 -4.57
CA VAL A 42 17.04 -1.48 -4.99
C VAL A 42 15.60 -1.98 -4.92
N ALA A 43 15.35 -3.21 -5.39
CA ALA A 43 14.03 -3.83 -5.32
C ALA A 43 13.56 -4.00 -3.86
N ALA A 44 14.44 -4.45 -2.96
CA ALA A 44 14.13 -4.60 -1.54
C ALA A 44 13.75 -3.26 -0.89
N ILE A 45 14.51 -2.19 -1.18
CA ILE A 45 14.22 -0.85 -0.68
C ILE A 45 12.86 -0.35 -1.21
N ALA A 46 12.58 -0.55 -2.50
CA ALA A 46 11.32 -0.15 -3.11
C ALA A 46 10.11 -0.86 -2.47
N VAL A 47 10.24 -2.17 -2.18
CA VAL A 47 9.18 -2.94 -1.49
C VAL A 47 8.99 -2.44 -0.06
N LEU A 48 10.06 -2.17 0.68
CA LEU A 48 9.97 -1.63 2.05
C LEU A 48 9.26 -0.27 2.06
N ILE A 49 9.62 0.63 1.15
CA ILE A 49 8.98 1.93 1.03
C ILE A 49 7.48 1.76 0.71
N SER A 50 7.15 0.89 -0.25
CA SER A 50 5.76 0.62 -0.63
C SER A 50 4.93 0.12 0.55
N MET A 51 5.43 -0.84 1.33
CA MET A 51 4.73 -1.37 2.50
C MET A 51 4.52 -0.32 3.61
N LEU A 52 5.47 0.62 3.75
CA LEU A 52 5.38 1.65 4.77
C LEU A 52 4.35 2.75 4.41
N PHE A 53 4.23 3.10 3.13
CA PHE A 53 3.42 4.24 2.68
C PHE A 53 2.06 3.85 2.10
N LEU A 54 1.93 2.63 1.57
CA LEU A 54 0.75 2.16 0.84
C LEU A 54 0.26 0.80 1.38
N PRO A 55 -0.26 0.75 2.62
CA PRO A 55 -0.83 -0.48 3.13
C PRO A 55 -2.04 -0.91 2.30
N VAL A 56 -2.07 -2.18 1.93
CA VAL A 56 -3.19 -2.81 1.24
C VAL A 56 -4.08 -3.49 2.28
N LEU A 57 -5.36 -3.17 2.26
CA LEU A 57 -6.36 -3.73 3.16
C LEU A 57 -7.42 -4.48 2.35
N ARG A 58 -7.95 -5.57 2.93
CA ARG A 58 -9.13 -6.25 2.39
C ARG A 58 -10.36 -5.76 3.14
N VAL A 59 -11.36 -5.28 2.40
CA VAL A 59 -12.65 -4.87 2.95
C VAL A 59 -13.42 -6.11 3.42
N THR A 60 -13.89 -6.09 4.66
CA THR A 60 -14.73 -7.17 5.20
C THR A 60 -16.01 -6.56 5.76
N GLY A 61 -17.15 -7.06 5.29
CA GLY A 61 -18.47 -6.59 5.67
C GLY A 61 -19.12 -5.71 4.61
N THR A 62 -20.36 -5.33 4.88
CA THR A 62 -21.23 -4.61 3.92
C THR A 62 -21.46 -3.15 4.30
N SER A 63 -20.93 -2.68 5.44
CA SER A 63 -21.18 -1.34 5.98
C SER A 63 -20.69 -0.17 5.12
N MET A 64 -19.91 -0.45 4.08
CA MET A 64 -19.40 0.54 3.13
C MET A 64 -20.02 0.41 1.73
N MET A 65 -21.04 -0.44 1.58
CA MET A 65 -21.79 -0.51 0.32
C MET A 65 -22.61 0.76 0.11
N PRO A 66 -22.83 1.20 -1.14
CA PRO A 66 -22.34 0.64 -2.38
C PRO A 66 -20.91 1.10 -2.74
N THR A 67 -20.29 1.97 -1.94
CA THR A 67 -18.99 2.58 -2.24
C THR A 67 -17.86 1.54 -2.34
N MET A 68 -17.89 0.51 -1.48
CA MET A 68 -16.92 -0.58 -1.44
C MET A 68 -17.65 -1.91 -1.23
N GLN A 69 -17.21 -2.93 -1.95
CA GLN A 69 -17.79 -4.27 -1.85
C GLN A 69 -17.01 -5.14 -0.85
N ASN A 70 -17.69 -6.16 -0.32
CA ASN A 70 -17.01 -7.15 0.51
C ASN A 70 -15.94 -7.88 -0.30
N ASP A 71 -14.81 -8.19 0.33
CA ASP A 71 -13.61 -8.82 -0.26
C ASP A 71 -12.82 -7.95 -1.25
N GLU A 72 -13.19 -6.70 -1.44
CA GLU A 72 -12.42 -5.76 -2.26
C GLU A 72 -11.08 -5.43 -1.60
N LEU A 73 -10.03 -5.24 -2.44
CA LEU A 73 -8.71 -4.80 -1.99
C LEU A 73 -8.58 -3.30 -2.18
N VAL A 74 -8.35 -2.58 -1.10
CA VAL A 74 -8.15 -1.13 -1.11
C VAL A 74 -6.73 -0.77 -0.72
N ILE A 75 -6.16 0.19 -1.43
CA ILE A 75 -4.84 0.74 -1.12
C ILE A 75 -5.05 2.03 -0.33
N CYS A 76 -4.56 2.05 0.90
CA CYS A 76 -4.65 3.21 1.75
C CYS A 76 -3.37 4.05 1.67
N SER A 77 -3.51 5.37 1.64
CA SER A 77 -2.38 6.29 1.79
C SER A 77 -2.31 6.77 3.23
N LYS A 78 -1.14 6.68 3.85
CA LYS A 78 -0.93 7.26 5.19
C LYS A 78 -0.93 8.78 5.10
N ARG A 79 -2.10 9.38 5.31
CA ARG A 79 -2.29 10.81 5.43
C ARG A 79 -2.87 11.16 6.78
N SER A 80 -2.50 12.32 7.30
CA SER A 80 -3.09 12.90 8.51
C SER A 80 -4.18 13.94 8.23
N ASN A 81 -4.22 14.46 7.00
CA ASN A 81 -5.20 15.46 6.59
C ASN A 81 -6.29 14.78 5.77
N PHE A 82 -7.48 14.72 6.32
CA PHE A 82 -8.69 14.21 5.67
C PHE A 82 -9.80 15.24 5.80
N GLN A 83 -10.77 15.18 4.89
CA GLN A 83 -11.92 16.06 4.81
C GLN A 83 -13.20 15.27 5.05
N SER A 84 -14.30 15.99 5.31
CA SER A 84 -15.63 15.37 5.34
C SER A 84 -15.92 14.69 3.99
N GLY A 85 -16.43 13.46 4.04
CA GLY A 85 -16.67 12.60 2.88
C GLY A 85 -15.56 11.60 2.57
N ASP A 86 -14.32 11.80 3.06
CA ASP A 86 -13.20 10.87 2.86
C ASP A 86 -13.48 9.52 3.53
N VAL A 87 -13.04 8.44 2.89
CA VAL A 87 -13.02 7.12 3.51
C VAL A 87 -11.67 6.89 4.16
N VAL A 88 -11.67 6.54 5.43
CA VAL A 88 -10.46 6.36 6.23
C VAL A 88 -10.42 4.99 6.89
N ALA A 89 -9.21 4.46 7.01
CA ALA A 89 -8.91 3.26 7.77
C ALA A 89 -8.26 3.63 9.10
N PHE A 90 -8.78 3.15 10.21
CA PHE A 90 -8.24 3.41 11.53
C PHE A 90 -8.32 2.18 12.44
N TYR A 91 -7.45 2.17 13.44
CA TYR A 91 -7.43 1.09 14.44
C TYR A 91 -8.44 1.38 15.56
N TYR A 92 -9.33 0.41 15.80
CA TYR A 92 -10.26 0.43 16.91
C TYR A 92 -10.41 -0.96 17.50
N ASN A 93 -10.22 -1.10 18.83
CA ASN A 93 -10.29 -2.39 19.54
C ASN A 93 -9.54 -3.53 18.84
N ASN A 94 -8.28 -3.28 18.46
CA ASN A 94 -7.38 -4.23 17.79
C ASN A 94 -7.86 -4.72 16.41
N LYS A 95 -8.78 -3.99 15.78
CA LYS A 95 -9.27 -4.21 14.42
C LYS A 95 -9.06 -2.97 13.57
N ILE A 96 -8.89 -3.14 12.27
CA ILE A 96 -8.90 -2.03 11.32
C ILE A 96 -10.33 -1.86 10.84
N LEU A 97 -10.87 -0.67 11.04
CA LEU A 97 -12.19 -0.28 10.55
C LEU A 97 -12.02 0.68 9.38
N LEU A 98 -12.86 0.49 8.36
CA LEU A 98 -13.04 1.42 7.25
C LEU A 98 -14.34 2.17 7.48
N LYS A 99 -14.29 3.50 7.53
CA LYS A 99 -15.46 4.36 7.75
C LYS A 99 -15.34 5.67 6.98
N ARG A 100 -16.48 6.31 6.70
CA ARG A 100 -16.52 7.63 6.08
C ARG A 100 -16.46 8.73 7.15
N VAL A 101 -15.65 9.75 6.90
CA VAL A 101 -15.56 10.95 7.75
C VAL A 101 -16.78 11.81 7.50
N ILE A 102 -17.55 12.10 8.53
CA ILE A 102 -18.73 13.01 8.48
C ILE A 102 -18.40 14.38 9.01
N GLY A 103 -17.42 14.51 9.87
CA GLY A 103 -17.00 15.80 10.40
C GLY A 103 -15.53 15.80 10.83
N VAL A 104 -14.93 16.96 10.78
CA VAL A 104 -13.55 17.22 11.18
C VAL A 104 -13.49 18.06 12.47
N ALA A 105 -12.30 18.24 12.99
CA ALA A 105 -12.11 19.01 14.24
C ALA A 105 -12.69 20.43 14.12
N GLY A 106 -13.58 20.78 15.03
CA GLY A 106 -14.28 22.07 15.07
C GLY A 106 -15.74 21.99 14.61
N ASP A 107 -16.11 20.98 13.85
CA ASP A 107 -17.50 20.80 13.42
C ASP A 107 -18.42 20.43 14.57
N VAL A 108 -19.68 20.84 14.46
CA VAL A 108 -20.78 20.43 15.32
C VAL A 108 -21.65 19.46 14.57
N ILE A 109 -21.75 18.24 15.07
CA ILE A 109 -22.58 17.18 14.49
C ILE A 109 -23.81 17.01 15.36
N ASP A 110 -24.97 17.03 14.72
CA ASP A 110 -26.26 16.79 15.35
C ASP A 110 -26.96 15.68 14.54
N ILE A 111 -27.34 14.61 15.21
CA ILE A 111 -28.03 13.47 14.63
C ILE A 111 -29.42 13.42 15.17
N LYS A 112 -30.43 13.54 14.30
CA LYS A 112 -31.84 13.53 14.65
C LYS A 112 -32.35 12.11 14.88
N GLU A 113 -33.52 12.00 15.52
CA GLU A 113 -34.18 10.72 15.81
C GLU A 113 -34.52 9.93 14.52
N ASP A 114 -34.73 10.63 13.41
CA ASP A 114 -34.99 10.05 12.10
C ASP A 114 -33.73 9.54 11.40
N GLY A 115 -32.55 9.69 12.04
CA GLY A 115 -31.25 9.31 11.50
C GLY A 115 -30.61 10.37 10.60
N THR A 116 -31.26 11.52 10.38
CA THR A 116 -30.69 12.61 9.58
C THR A 116 -29.52 13.25 10.31
N VAL A 117 -28.39 13.37 9.61
CA VAL A 117 -27.16 13.97 10.16
C VAL A 117 -27.04 15.42 9.72
N TYR A 118 -26.79 16.30 10.66
CA TYR A 118 -26.51 17.72 10.42
C TYR A 118 -25.07 18.02 10.81
N VAL A 119 -24.36 18.72 9.94
CA VAL A 119 -23.02 19.20 10.20
C VAL A 119 -23.06 20.72 10.17
N ASN A 120 -22.72 21.37 11.28
CA ASN A 120 -22.79 22.83 11.45
C ASN A 120 -24.18 23.42 11.11
N GLY A 121 -25.26 22.67 11.40
CA GLY A 121 -26.63 23.09 11.12
C GLY A 121 -27.11 22.85 9.68
N THR A 122 -26.27 22.32 8.80
CA THR A 122 -26.65 21.95 7.44
C THR A 122 -26.85 20.43 7.36
N ALA A 123 -27.98 19.98 6.81
CA ALA A 123 -28.23 18.56 6.61
C ALA A 123 -27.18 17.97 5.64
N LEU A 124 -26.58 16.87 6.06
CA LEU A 124 -25.62 16.14 5.23
C LEU A 124 -26.40 15.33 4.20
N ASP A 125 -26.06 15.50 2.93
CA ASP A 125 -26.59 14.67 1.86
C ASP A 125 -25.79 13.36 1.79
N GLU A 126 -26.46 12.24 2.09
CA GLU A 126 -25.85 10.93 2.17
C GLU A 126 -26.44 9.96 1.15
N PRO A 127 -26.20 10.19 -0.16
CA PRO A 127 -26.77 9.36 -1.24
C PRO A 127 -26.24 7.91 -1.23
N TYR A 128 -25.23 7.64 -0.42
CA TYR A 128 -24.61 6.31 -0.26
C TYR A 128 -25.29 5.47 0.83
N LEU A 129 -26.19 6.04 1.66
CA LEU A 129 -26.95 5.28 2.63
C LEU A 129 -28.24 4.75 1.99
N SER A 130 -28.47 3.44 2.11
CA SER A 130 -29.77 2.86 1.83
C SER A 130 -30.74 3.18 2.97
N ASP A 131 -32.04 3.27 2.68
CA ASP A 131 -33.09 3.57 3.67
C ASP A 131 -33.11 2.60 4.89
N GLN A 132 -32.48 1.43 4.75
CA GLN A 132 -32.37 0.42 5.81
C GLN A 132 -31.16 0.64 6.76
N GLU A 133 -30.21 1.49 6.38
CA GLU A 133 -28.97 1.72 7.15
C GLU A 133 -29.01 3.01 7.99
N ARG A 134 -30.12 3.75 7.97
CA ARG A 134 -30.33 4.88 8.86
C ARG A 134 -30.43 4.37 10.30
N VAL A 135 -29.32 4.48 11.00
CA VAL A 135 -29.22 4.05 12.39
C VAL A 135 -30.15 4.91 13.22
N SER A 136 -31.08 4.29 13.94
CA SER A 136 -31.82 4.95 15.02
C SER A 136 -30.82 5.28 16.13
N VAL A 137 -30.36 6.52 16.18
CA VAL A 137 -29.37 6.95 17.16
C VAL A 137 -30.05 7.30 18.47
N MET A 138 -29.60 6.65 19.55
CA MET A 138 -30.10 6.86 20.92
C MET A 138 -29.59 8.18 21.54
N TRP A 139 -28.96 9.07 20.76
CA TRP A 139 -28.31 10.28 21.23
C TRP A 139 -28.80 11.53 20.49
N ASN A 140 -29.73 12.21 21.10
CA ASN A 140 -30.27 13.49 20.61
C ASN A 140 -29.50 14.67 21.26
N CYS A 141 -28.19 14.73 21.02
CA CYS A 141 -27.34 15.78 21.58
C CYS A 141 -26.28 16.20 20.58
N PRO A 142 -26.15 17.50 20.26
CA PRO A 142 -25.09 17.97 19.36
C PRO A 142 -23.72 17.69 19.96
N ILE A 143 -22.87 17.02 19.19
CA ILE A 143 -21.52 16.64 19.58
C ILE A 143 -20.52 17.55 18.85
N ARG A 144 -19.72 18.31 19.61
CA ARG A 144 -18.61 19.03 19.01
C ARG A 144 -17.41 18.13 18.80
N CYS A 145 -16.98 18.01 17.57
CA CYS A 145 -15.82 17.20 17.22
C CYS A 145 -14.53 17.77 17.82
N ARG A 146 -13.88 16.99 18.67
CA ARG A 146 -12.47 17.26 19.08
C ARG A 146 -11.47 16.66 18.11
N LYS A 147 -11.88 15.63 17.39
CA LYS A 147 -11.16 14.93 16.30
C LYS A 147 -12.20 14.59 15.23
N ALA A 148 -11.80 13.87 14.18
CA ALA A 148 -12.74 13.40 13.19
C ALA A 148 -13.79 12.45 13.79
N VAL A 149 -15.03 12.54 13.30
CA VAL A 149 -16.14 11.64 13.60
C VAL A 149 -16.46 10.82 12.35
N PHE A 150 -16.74 9.55 12.54
CA PHE A 150 -16.93 8.57 11.47
C PHE A 150 -18.32 7.93 11.59
N LEU A 151 -18.89 7.61 10.45
CA LEU A 151 -20.14 6.85 10.30
C LEU A 151 -19.85 5.45 9.76
#